data_d2d1c0c667cc0d43a1907da31cfd8945
#
_entry.id   d2d1c0c667cc0d43a1907da31cfd8945
#
_cell.length_a   1.000
_cell.length_b   1.000
_cell.length_c   1.000
_cell.angle_alpha   90.00
_cell.angle_beta   90.00
_cell.angle_gamma   90.00
#
_symmetry.space_group_name_H-M   'P 1'
#
loop_
_entity.id
_entity.type
_entity.pdbx_description
1 polymer ?
#
loop_
_entity_poly.entity_id
_entity_poly.type
_entity_poly.pdbx_seq_one_letter_code
_entity_poly.pdbx_strand_id
1 'polypeptide(L)'
;MTNQLKDNLFVLIKSLTKSEKRQFKLYVGRMDSNEDSKFLKLFNLLDKMDFYNEDLILKKKIVSKLQLSNLKAHLYKQILISLRLNPQHKNVKLHIRGQIDFATILYQKGLYKQSLKILDKAKSFALKYDENASAYEIVEFEKLIESLYVTRSLSNR
;
A
#
# COMPACT_ATOMS: atom_id res chain seq x y z
N MET A 1 -9.73 32.60 -4.02
CA MET A 1 -10.03 31.63 -5.09
C MET A 1 -8.95 30.59 -5.36
N THR A 2 -7.97 30.41 -4.50
CA THR A 2 -6.76 29.62 -4.82
C THR A 2 -6.59 28.29 -4.03
N ASN A 3 -7.59 27.89 -3.26
CA ASN A 3 -7.46 26.68 -2.41
C ASN A 3 -8.21 25.43 -2.94
N GLN A 4 -8.89 25.55 -4.08
CA GLN A 4 -9.78 24.50 -4.60
C GLN A 4 -9.03 23.34 -5.31
N LEU A 5 -7.78 23.57 -5.76
CA LEU A 5 -6.96 22.58 -6.47
C LEU A 5 -5.89 21.90 -5.57
N LYS A 6 -5.89 22.17 -4.26
CA LYS A 6 -4.79 21.73 -3.36
C LYS A 6 -5.13 20.58 -2.41
N ASP A 7 -6.34 20.06 -2.44
CA ASP A 7 -6.64 18.90 -1.61
C ASP A 7 -6.11 17.61 -2.22
N ASN A 8 -5.06 17.07 -1.63
CA ASN A 8 -4.37 15.89 -2.13
C ASN A 8 -5.28 14.66 -2.25
N LEU A 9 -6.22 14.49 -1.31
CA LEU A 9 -7.17 13.38 -1.35
C LEU A 9 -8.14 13.54 -2.52
N PHE A 10 -8.67 14.74 -2.72
CA PHE A 10 -9.57 15.03 -3.83
C PHE A 10 -8.88 14.77 -5.18
N VAL A 11 -7.65 15.29 -5.35
CA VAL A 11 -6.86 15.07 -6.57
C VAL A 11 -6.61 13.58 -6.80
N LEU A 12 -6.23 12.84 -5.75
CA LEU A 12 -6.01 11.39 -5.85
C LEU A 12 -7.31 10.68 -6.30
N ILE A 13 -8.45 10.96 -5.68
CA ILE A 13 -9.74 10.33 -6.05
C ILE A 13 -10.11 10.63 -7.51
N LYS A 14 -9.89 11.87 -7.96
CA LYS A 14 -10.17 12.25 -9.35
C LYS A 14 -9.24 11.58 -10.36
N SER A 15 -8.02 11.25 -9.97
CA SER A 15 -7.08 10.54 -10.84
C SER A 15 -7.37 9.04 -11.00
N LEU A 16 -8.20 8.47 -10.12
CA LEU A 16 -8.52 7.05 -10.16
C LEU A 16 -9.36 6.67 -11.37
N THR A 17 -9.01 5.59 -12.02
CA THR A 17 -9.82 4.95 -13.06
C THR A 17 -11.10 4.33 -12.47
N LYS A 18 -12.10 4.05 -13.32
CA LYS A 18 -13.32 3.35 -12.88
C LYS A 18 -13.04 1.99 -12.22
N SER A 19 -12.04 1.26 -12.73
CA SER A 19 -11.62 -0.02 -12.18
C SER A 19 -11.03 0.14 -10.78
N GLU A 20 -10.14 1.12 -10.59
CA GLU A 20 -9.51 1.40 -9.29
C GLU A 20 -10.53 1.84 -8.24
N LYS A 21 -11.49 2.70 -8.62
CA LYS A 21 -12.60 3.09 -7.74
C LYS A 21 -13.45 1.90 -7.32
N ARG A 22 -13.72 0.97 -8.23
CA ARG A 22 -14.44 -0.27 -7.92
C ARG A 22 -13.64 -1.16 -6.98
N GLN A 23 -12.34 -1.35 -7.25
CA GLN A 23 -11.45 -2.15 -6.40
C GLN A 23 -11.34 -1.56 -4.99
N PHE A 24 -11.22 -0.25 -4.86
CA PHE A 24 -11.22 0.41 -3.57
C PHE A 24 -12.51 0.14 -2.77
N LYS A 25 -13.67 0.24 -3.40
CA LYS A 25 -14.95 -0.05 -2.73
C LYS A 25 -15.05 -1.51 -2.27
N LEU A 26 -14.56 -2.46 -3.08
CA LEU A 26 -14.49 -3.87 -2.70
C LEU A 26 -13.48 -4.11 -1.56
N TYR A 27 -12.36 -3.42 -1.58
CA TYR A 27 -11.35 -3.50 -0.53
C TYR A 27 -11.93 -3.02 0.81
N VAL A 28 -12.54 -1.84 0.85
CA VAL A 28 -13.16 -1.31 2.07
C VAL A 28 -14.33 -2.19 2.54
N GLY A 29 -15.15 -2.71 1.63
CA GLY A 29 -16.27 -3.60 1.97
C GLY A 29 -15.87 -4.94 2.61
N ARG A 30 -14.58 -5.29 2.61
CA ARG A 30 -14.05 -6.47 3.33
C ARG A 30 -13.53 -6.12 4.74
N MET A 31 -13.44 -4.85 5.05
CA MET A 31 -13.00 -4.34 6.34
C MET A 31 -14.28 -4.07 7.15
N ASP A 32 -14.61 -4.92 8.08
CA ASP A 32 -15.91 -4.94 8.78
C ASP A 32 -15.94 -3.98 9.97
N SER A 33 -15.72 -2.67 9.75
CA SER A 33 -15.72 -1.66 10.81
C SER A 33 -16.67 -0.47 10.53
N ASN A 34 -17.17 0.16 11.61
CA ASN A 34 -18.00 1.37 11.51
C ASN A 34 -17.27 2.57 10.84
N GLU A 35 -15.94 2.57 10.86
CA GLU A 35 -15.14 3.60 10.17
C GLU A 35 -15.21 3.44 8.65
N ASP A 36 -15.35 2.23 8.15
CA ASP A 36 -15.39 1.92 6.72
C ASP A 36 -16.60 2.53 6.04
N SER A 37 -17.73 2.62 6.75
CA SER A 37 -18.92 3.31 6.24
C SER A 37 -18.69 4.83 6.09
N LYS A 38 -17.86 5.44 6.97
CA LYS A 38 -17.48 6.85 6.87
C LYS A 38 -16.51 7.09 5.72
N PHE A 39 -15.55 6.16 5.51
CA PHE A 39 -14.64 6.20 4.35
C PHE A 39 -15.40 6.16 3.03
N LEU A 40 -16.33 5.22 2.87
CA LEU A 40 -17.14 5.11 1.66
C LEU A 40 -18.03 6.32 1.42
N LYS A 41 -18.62 6.86 2.49
CA LYS A 41 -19.45 8.09 2.40
C LYS A 41 -18.60 9.27 1.93
N LEU A 42 -17.45 9.49 2.54
CA LEU A 42 -16.55 10.58 2.16
C LEU A 42 -15.99 10.37 0.75
N PHE A 43 -15.54 9.15 0.42
CA PHE A 43 -15.07 8.82 -0.92
C PHE A 43 -16.12 9.10 -2.00
N ASN A 44 -17.35 8.60 -1.81
CA ASN A 44 -18.43 8.80 -2.78
C ASN A 44 -18.84 10.27 -2.91
N LEU A 45 -18.76 11.02 -1.81
CA LEU A 45 -19.04 12.45 -1.84
C LEU A 45 -17.98 13.20 -2.65
N LEU A 46 -16.70 12.97 -2.37
CA LEU A 46 -15.60 13.59 -3.11
C LEU A 46 -15.55 13.16 -4.58
N ASP A 47 -15.88 11.89 -4.87
CA ASP A 47 -15.93 11.39 -6.24
C ASP A 47 -16.99 12.10 -7.11
N LYS A 48 -18.11 12.47 -6.51
CA LYS A 48 -19.21 13.18 -7.19
C LYS A 48 -19.01 14.69 -7.30
N MET A 49 -18.13 15.29 -6.48
CA MET A 49 -17.87 16.72 -6.53
C MET A 49 -17.10 17.09 -7.78
N ASP A 50 -17.46 18.18 -8.45
CA ASP A 50 -16.68 18.76 -9.55
C ASP A 50 -15.50 19.56 -9.01
N PHE A 51 -15.69 20.24 -7.87
CA PHE A 51 -14.67 21.04 -7.18
C PHE A 51 -14.67 20.70 -5.70
N TYR A 52 -13.48 20.71 -5.10
CA TYR A 52 -13.36 20.48 -3.65
C TYR A 52 -14.05 21.59 -2.86
N ASN A 53 -14.96 21.21 -1.98
CA ASN A 53 -15.68 22.12 -1.09
C ASN A 53 -15.86 21.48 0.30
N GLU A 54 -15.08 21.98 1.27
CA GLU A 54 -15.10 21.48 2.65
C GLU A 54 -16.44 21.74 3.36
N ASP A 55 -17.09 22.86 3.05
CA ASP A 55 -18.38 23.22 3.68
C ASP A 55 -19.48 22.23 3.29
N LEU A 56 -19.46 21.72 2.04
CA LEU A 56 -20.37 20.67 1.61
C LEU A 56 -20.13 19.35 2.34
N ILE A 57 -18.87 19.01 2.64
CA ILE A 57 -18.51 17.81 3.40
C ILE A 57 -19.06 17.92 4.81
N LEU A 58 -18.85 19.07 5.46
CA LEU A 58 -19.31 19.32 6.82
C LEU A 58 -20.84 19.37 6.94
N LYS A 59 -21.53 19.93 5.96
CA LYS A 59 -23.01 19.94 5.88
C LYS A 59 -23.60 18.54 5.81
N LYS A 60 -22.90 17.56 5.24
CA LYS A 60 -23.34 16.16 5.20
C LYS A 60 -23.19 15.42 6.53
N LYS A 61 -22.59 16.06 7.56
CA LYS A 61 -22.44 15.51 8.92
C LYS A 61 -21.82 14.11 8.96
N ILE A 62 -20.93 13.78 8.02
CA ILE A 62 -20.20 12.52 8.00
C ILE A 62 -19.27 12.45 9.19
N VAL A 63 -18.59 13.58 9.48
CA VAL A 63 -17.70 13.77 10.61
C VAL A 63 -17.72 15.22 11.08
N SER A 64 -17.24 15.47 12.29
CA SER A 64 -17.00 16.83 12.78
C SER A 64 -15.78 17.45 12.07
N LYS A 65 -15.70 18.79 12.09
CA LYS A 65 -14.57 19.52 11.52
C LYS A 65 -13.23 19.07 12.09
N LEU A 66 -13.17 18.79 13.40
CA LEU A 66 -11.97 18.32 14.09
C LEU A 66 -11.51 16.94 13.62
N GLN A 67 -12.45 16.08 13.22
CA GLN A 67 -12.16 14.71 12.76
C GLN A 67 -11.91 14.62 11.26
N LEU A 68 -12.29 15.63 10.49
CA LEU A 68 -12.22 15.59 9.01
C LEU A 68 -10.79 15.40 8.52
N SER A 69 -9.82 16.11 9.11
CA SER A 69 -8.42 16.00 8.71
C SER A 69 -7.88 14.58 8.90
N ASN A 70 -8.17 13.95 10.05
CA ASN A 70 -7.75 12.57 10.32
C ASN A 70 -8.45 11.59 9.40
N LEU A 71 -9.76 11.75 9.17
CA LEU A 71 -10.50 10.89 8.25
C LEU A 71 -9.96 10.97 6.83
N LYS A 72 -9.62 12.17 6.35
CA LYS A 72 -9.02 12.38 5.03
C LYS A 72 -7.65 11.71 4.93
N ALA A 73 -6.78 11.85 5.94
CA ALA A 73 -5.47 11.23 5.97
C ALA A 73 -5.58 9.70 5.97
N HIS A 74 -6.49 9.14 6.76
CA HIS A 74 -6.76 7.70 6.77
C HIS A 74 -7.31 7.22 5.42
N LEU A 75 -8.30 7.89 4.86
CA LEU A 75 -8.86 7.55 3.54
C LEU A 75 -7.80 7.58 2.44
N TYR A 76 -6.95 8.62 2.44
CA TYR A 76 -5.82 8.72 1.51
C TYR A 76 -4.91 7.49 1.59
N LYS A 77 -4.50 7.12 2.81
CA LYS A 77 -3.68 5.93 3.06
C LYS A 77 -4.38 4.64 2.59
N GLN A 78 -5.68 4.48 2.87
CA GLN A 78 -6.43 3.28 2.47
C GLN A 78 -6.57 3.16 0.95
N ILE A 79 -6.72 4.28 0.24
CA ILE A 79 -6.70 4.26 -1.24
C ILE A 79 -5.34 3.78 -1.75
N LEU A 80 -4.22 4.29 -1.22
CA LEU A 80 -2.89 3.85 -1.62
C LEU A 80 -2.65 2.37 -1.35
N ILE A 81 -3.11 1.86 -0.19
CA ILE A 81 -3.04 0.42 0.14
C ILE A 81 -3.84 -0.39 -0.88
N SER A 82 -5.07 0.02 -1.18
CA SER A 82 -5.91 -0.63 -2.18
C SER A 82 -5.25 -0.66 -3.56
N LEU A 83 -4.65 0.45 -3.99
CA LEU A 83 -3.91 0.52 -5.26
C LEU A 83 -2.71 -0.43 -5.26
N ARG A 84 -1.96 -0.49 -4.17
CA ARG A 84 -0.82 -1.42 -4.01
C ARG A 84 -1.25 -2.89 -4.10
N LEU A 85 -2.43 -3.22 -3.58
CA LEU A 85 -2.98 -4.59 -3.60
C LEU A 85 -3.66 -4.94 -4.93
N ASN A 86 -3.83 -3.97 -5.84
CA ASN A 86 -4.51 -4.20 -7.11
C ASN A 86 -3.66 -5.09 -8.02
N PRO A 87 -4.11 -6.32 -8.38
CA PRO A 87 -3.37 -7.23 -9.25
C PRO A 87 -3.19 -6.71 -10.69
N GLN A 88 -3.96 -5.72 -11.10
CA GLN A 88 -3.84 -5.08 -12.41
C GLN A 88 -2.67 -4.09 -12.50
N HIS A 89 -2.09 -3.68 -11.37
CA HIS A 89 -0.87 -2.90 -11.36
C HIS A 89 0.33 -3.77 -11.71
N LYS A 90 0.66 -3.82 -13.00
CA LYS A 90 1.85 -4.51 -13.53
C LYS A 90 3.14 -3.71 -13.30
N ASN A 91 3.25 -3.00 -12.21
CA ASN A 91 4.46 -2.26 -11.88
C ASN A 91 5.51 -3.23 -11.30
N VAL A 92 6.59 -3.43 -12.05
CA VAL A 92 7.69 -4.34 -11.70
C VAL A 92 8.27 -4.02 -10.34
N LYS A 93 8.53 -2.74 -10.05
CA LYS A 93 9.08 -2.31 -8.75
C LYS A 93 8.14 -2.61 -7.59
N LEU A 94 6.85 -2.34 -7.74
CA LEU A 94 5.86 -2.65 -6.69
C LEU A 94 5.75 -4.15 -6.45
N HIS A 95 5.86 -4.97 -7.52
CA HIS A 95 5.87 -6.42 -7.37
C HIS A 95 7.09 -6.90 -6.59
N ILE A 96 8.29 -6.44 -6.96
CA ILE A 96 9.54 -6.80 -6.26
C ILE A 96 9.48 -6.37 -4.80
N ARG A 97 9.03 -5.13 -4.50
CA ARG A 97 8.86 -4.65 -3.14
C ARG A 97 7.94 -5.55 -2.32
N GLY A 98 6.81 -5.99 -2.90
CA GLY A 98 5.92 -6.93 -2.24
C GLY A 98 6.58 -8.26 -1.90
N GLN A 99 7.45 -8.79 -2.77
CA GLN A 99 8.21 -10.01 -2.49
C GLN A 99 9.25 -9.81 -1.37
N ILE A 100 9.92 -8.67 -1.33
CA ILE A 100 10.85 -8.31 -0.24
C ILE A 100 10.08 -8.20 1.09
N ASP A 101 8.89 -7.59 1.09
CA ASP A 101 8.03 -7.53 2.28
C ASP A 101 7.65 -8.93 2.79
N PHE A 102 7.28 -9.86 1.90
CA PHE A 102 6.99 -11.25 2.28
C PHE A 102 8.22 -11.96 2.85
N ALA A 103 9.38 -11.78 2.22
CA ALA A 103 10.64 -12.33 2.73
C ALA A 103 10.97 -11.78 4.12
N THR A 104 10.74 -10.49 4.36
CA THR A 104 10.94 -9.84 5.66
C THR A 104 10.03 -10.43 6.74
N ILE A 105 8.76 -10.65 6.42
CA ILE A 105 7.80 -11.28 7.34
C ILE A 105 8.26 -12.71 7.71
N LEU A 106 8.70 -13.49 6.73
CA LEU A 106 9.19 -14.85 6.95
C LEU A 106 10.46 -14.86 7.76
N TYR A 107 11.40 -13.93 7.50
CA TYR A 107 12.61 -13.74 8.29
C TYR A 107 12.30 -13.44 9.76
N GLN A 108 11.37 -12.50 10.03
CA GLN A 108 10.95 -12.16 11.40
C GLN A 108 10.33 -13.36 12.14
N LYS A 109 9.70 -14.28 11.40
CA LYS A 109 9.16 -15.54 11.94
C LYS A 109 10.21 -16.65 12.11
N GLY A 110 11.46 -16.40 11.76
CA GLY A 110 12.53 -17.39 11.79
C GLY A 110 12.49 -18.42 10.65
N LEU A 111 11.65 -18.18 9.64
CA LEU A 111 11.48 -19.08 8.48
C LEU A 111 12.49 -18.75 7.37
N TYR A 112 13.78 -18.79 7.71
CA TYR A 112 14.89 -18.31 6.87
C TYR A 112 14.94 -18.97 5.49
N LYS A 113 14.77 -20.30 5.40
CA LYS A 113 14.76 -21.01 4.11
C LYS A 113 13.65 -20.55 3.19
N GLN A 114 12.47 -20.26 3.75
CA GLN A 114 11.34 -19.76 2.95
C GLN A 114 11.58 -18.32 2.51
N SER A 115 12.16 -17.48 3.38
CA SER A 115 12.56 -16.12 3.04
C SER A 115 13.56 -16.11 1.88
N LEU A 116 14.64 -16.89 1.96
CA LEU A 116 15.64 -17.03 0.89
C LEU A 116 15.03 -17.50 -0.44
N LYS A 117 14.08 -18.43 -0.40
CA LYS A 117 13.39 -18.90 -1.62
C LYS A 117 12.58 -17.80 -2.31
N ILE A 118 11.95 -16.92 -1.54
CA ILE A 118 11.23 -15.76 -2.10
C ILE A 118 12.23 -14.75 -2.67
N LEU A 119 13.31 -14.45 -1.94
CA LEU A 119 14.34 -13.50 -2.37
C LEU A 119 15.02 -13.94 -3.67
N ASP A 120 15.37 -15.22 -3.81
CA ASP A 120 15.99 -15.75 -5.03
C ASP A 120 15.09 -15.57 -6.26
N LYS A 121 13.80 -15.86 -6.14
CA LYS A 121 12.82 -15.60 -7.20
C LYS A 121 12.67 -14.12 -7.52
N ALA A 122 12.61 -13.28 -6.50
CA ALA A 122 12.50 -11.83 -6.66
C ALA A 122 13.75 -11.25 -7.32
N LYS A 123 14.94 -11.74 -6.96
CA LYS A 123 16.22 -11.38 -7.58
C LYS A 123 16.25 -11.71 -9.06
N SER A 124 15.88 -12.94 -9.41
CA SER A 124 15.81 -13.38 -10.81
C SER A 124 14.82 -12.51 -11.61
N PHE A 125 13.69 -12.15 -11.00
CA PHE A 125 12.71 -11.27 -11.63
C PHE A 125 13.25 -9.83 -11.78
N ALA A 126 13.92 -9.30 -10.76
CA ALA A 126 14.53 -7.96 -10.80
C ALA A 126 15.58 -7.86 -11.92
N LEU A 127 16.47 -8.85 -12.04
CA LEU A 127 17.48 -8.90 -13.09
C LEU A 127 16.86 -9.00 -14.50
N LYS A 128 15.79 -9.77 -14.65
CA LYS A 128 15.07 -9.89 -15.92
C LYS A 128 14.51 -8.56 -16.43
N TYR A 129 14.17 -7.65 -15.54
CA TYR A 129 13.58 -6.35 -15.86
C TYR A 129 14.53 -5.16 -15.61
N ASP A 130 15.83 -5.43 -15.51
CA ASP A 130 16.89 -4.42 -15.32
C ASP A 130 16.73 -3.56 -14.05
N GLU A 131 16.03 -4.10 -13.06
CA GLU A 131 15.84 -3.46 -11.75
C GLU A 131 17.03 -3.74 -10.82
N ASN A 132 18.24 -3.29 -11.24
CA ASN A 132 19.50 -3.60 -10.59
C ASN A 132 19.59 -3.13 -9.13
N ALA A 133 19.01 -1.98 -8.80
CA ALA A 133 18.98 -1.48 -7.42
C ALA A 133 18.19 -2.41 -6.50
N SER A 134 17.05 -2.92 -6.96
CA SER A 134 16.26 -3.91 -6.22
C SER A 134 16.97 -5.25 -6.11
N ALA A 135 17.65 -5.69 -7.18
CA ALA A 135 18.46 -6.92 -7.15
C ALA A 135 19.59 -6.82 -6.12
N TYR A 136 20.27 -5.66 -6.06
CA TYR A 136 21.31 -5.41 -5.05
C TYR A 136 20.74 -5.46 -3.61
N GLU A 137 19.63 -4.78 -3.34
CA GLU A 137 18.95 -4.82 -2.04
C GLU A 137 18.63 -6.27 -1.61
N ILE A 138 18.15 -7.09 -2.56
CA ILE A 138 17.84 -8.50 -2.31
C ILE A 138 19.09 -9.29 -1.95
N VAL A 139 20.20 -9.11 -2.68
CA VAL A 139 21.48 -9.80 -2.39
C VAL A 139 21.99 -9.44 -1.02
N GLU A 140 21.91 -8.19 -0.60
CA GLU A 140 22.32 -7.78 0.75
C GLU A 140 21.44 -8.45 1.83
N PHE A 141 20.16 -8.62 1.58
CA PHE A 141 19.28 -9.31 2.50
C PHE A 141 19.54 -10.83 2.54
N GLU A 142 19.81 -11.46 1.40
CA GLU A 142 20.25 -12.87 1.35
C GLU A 142 21.50 -13.10 2.18
N LYS A 143 22.53 -12.26 2.02
CA LYS A 143 23.77 -12.33 2.81
C LYS A 143 23.52 -12.22 4.31
N LEU A 144 22.63 -11.30 4.72
CA LEU A 144 22.27 -11.15 6.13
C LEU A 144 21.66 -12.45 6.67
N ILE A 145 20.73 -13.06 5.96
CA ILE A 145 20.07 -14.29 6.39
C ILE A 145 21.07 -15.45 6.46
N GLU A 146 21.90 -15.61 5.44
CA GLU A 146 22.92 -16.68 5.38
C GLU A 146 23.94 -16.56 6.50
N SER A 147 24.42 -15.35 6.80
CA SER A 147 25.36 -15.12 7.90
C SER A 147 24.80 -15.54 9.26
N LEU A 148 23.52 -15.23 9.52
CA LEU A 148 22.85 -15.64 10.75
C LEU A 148 22.56 -17.15 10.81
N TYR A 149 22.26 -17.76 9.67
CA TYR A 149 22.02 -19.20 9.58
C TYR A 149 23.30 -19.99 9.87
N VAL A 150 24.43 -19.58 9.29
CA VAL A 150 25.76 -20.19 9.54
C VAL A 150 26.16 -20.04 11.01
N THR A 151 26.00 -18.85 11.58
CA THR A 151 26.36 -18.59 12.99
C THR A 151 25.56 -19.48 13.94
N ARG A 152 24.27 -19.67 13.72
CA ARG A 152 23.42 -20.55 14.54
C ARG A 152 23.75 -22.03 14.38
N SER A 153 24.12 -22.47 13.17
CA SER A 153 24.50 -23.86 12.93
C SER A 153 25.82 -24.21 13.62
N LEU A 154 26.72 -23.24 13.78
CA LEU A 154 28.01 -23.40 14.51
C LEU A 154 27.82 -23.40 16.03
N SER A 155 26.86 -22.63 16.56
CA SER A 155 26.56 -22.56 17.99
C SER A 155 25.84 -23.81 18.54
N ASN A 156 25.28 -24.64 17.68
CA ASN A 156 24.57 -25.88 18.03
C ASN A 156 25.43 -27.14 17.84
N ARG A 157 26.75 -27.00 17.61
CA ARG A 157 27.75 -28.05 17.64
C ARG A 157 28.57 -27.97 18.91
#